data_c1e94a54dd09535b70b5365f8c8c107e
#
_entry.id   c1e94a54dd09535b70b5365f8c8c107e
#
_cell.length_a   1.000
_cell.length_b   1.000
_cell.length_c   1.000
_cell.angle_alpha   90.00
_cell.angle_beta   90.00
_cell.angle_gamma   90.00
#
_symmetry.space_group_name_H-M   'P 1'
#
loop_
_entity.id
_entity.type
_entity.pdbx_description
1 polymer ?
#
loop_
_entity_poly.entity_id
_entity_poly.type
_entity_poly.pdbx_seq_one_letter_code
_entity_poly.pdbx_strand_id
1 'polypeptide(L)'
;MTVDHSQPASGTQYPGAASSNATRFGQAAKAEAKYLAGSVSKLSMLDFWAGFGLIFIGITTAFFAMPVGTVVVMVLVLYNLTKPAKIENTYNGLFFTILLLAIGWALFETLTFNSFPVEYAIRRAVRMAVVVLLALQIAQKKIDIRSLLFGVAFGLLINVIGFYAGIAPDNYGGTLTGWLNDKNQSGLYYALFGFLFVAMVRKTSHRIAAIAVSAGMLWLTGSRTSLAAYAFAVLWLYFSYRLNLFGKAVLAYLFYLGVNYLEDNFARAGAFADRLGSDLLRERIDETMYRMIDVVPWYGGGLGTAQVPLQDRYFYFHNSYMTLVQEAGWVYMIVVVSLMISAAFIWKQQRTQRIVIAEAAMVIIIITSQRLGEVILTVPWAIVVGLALLYLNPDKDLDASDSGQQEPGAMQKVQSSDEKPALQNGELIENEAPASVTHQETPKKLTTSKSFDVSSIRQQARKV
;
A
#
# COMPACT_ATOMS: atom_id res chain seq x y z
N MET A 1 -13.88 -84.89 -25.97
CA MET A 1 -12.88 -84.10 -25.29
C MET A 1 -13.33 -82.66 -25.25
N THR A 2 -13.96 -82.27 -24.16
CA THR A 2 -14.50 -80.94 -23.88
C THR A 2 -13.58 -80.29 -22.85
N VAL A 3 -12.98 -79.18 -23.21
CA VAL A 3 -12.21 -78.39 -22.29
C VAL A 3 -13.00 -77.11 -21.94
N ASP A 4 -13.42 -77.09 -20.71
CA ASP A 4 -14.10 -75.94 -20.04
C ASP A 4 -13.06 -74.91 -19.58
N HIS A 5 -13.20 -73.67 -20.01
CA HIS A 5 -12.41 -72.51 -19.51
C HIS A 5 -13.34 -71.35 -19.25
N SER A 6 -13.93 -71.33 -18.10
CA SER A 6 -14.61 -70.17 -17.52
C SER A 6 -13.91 -69.78 -16.22
N GLN A 7 -13.02 -68.77 -16.24
CA GLN A 7 -12.62 -67.98 -15.08
C GLN A 7 -13.00 -66.53 -15.30
N PRO A 8 -13.72 -65.86 -14.41
CA PRO A 8 -14.02 -64.45 -14.50
C PRO A 8 -12.80 -63.67 -13.93
N ALA A 9 -12.33 -62.69 -14.70
CA ALA A 9 -11.32 -61.73 -14.30
C ALA A 9 -11.85 -60.88 -13.13
N SER A 10 -11.22 -60.99 -11.97
CA SER A 10 -11.41 -60.11 -10.82
C SER A 10 -10.94 -58.69 -11.14
N GLY A 11 -11.89 -57.82 -11.42
CA GLY A 11 -11.66 -56.39 -11.56
C GLY A 11 -11.17 -55.78 -10.24
N THR A 12 -9.91 -55.50 -10.13
CA THR A 12 -9.34 -54.65 -9.07
C THR A 12 -9.87 -53.23 -9.23
N GLN A 13 -10.95 -52.90 -8.54
CA GLN A 13 -11.38 -51.54 -8.33
C GLN A 13 -10.30 -50.80 -7.51
N TYR A 14 -9.59 -49.87 -8.14
CA TYR A 14 -8.78 -48.88 -7.43
C TYR A 14 -9.70 -47.86 -6.75
N PRO A 15 -9.83 -47.85 -5.41
CA PRO A 15 -10.66 -46.86 -4.78
C PRO A 15 -9.94 -45.51 -4.69
N GLY A 16 -10.45 -44.53 -5.42
CA GLY A 16 -10.59 -43.21 -4.84
C GLY A 16 -9.40 -42.30 -4.65
N ALA A 17 -8.56 -42.06 -5.68
CA ALA A 17 -7.63 -40.92 -5.64
C ALA A 17 -8.34 -39.53 -5.71
N ALA A 18 -9.54 -39.47 -6.31
CA ALA A 18 -10.32 -38.25 -6.43
C ALA A 18 -11.00 -37.81 -5.10
N SER A 19 -11.42 -38.77 -4.25
CA SER A 19 -12.07 -38.46 -2.98
C SER A 19 -11.09 -37.90 -1.92
N SER A 20 -9.82 -38.27 -1.99
CA SER A 20 -8.82 -37.81 -1.03
C SER A 20 -8.43 -36.34 -1.25
N ASN A 21 -8.48 -35.85 -2.50
CA ASN A 21 -8.13 -34.46 -2.81
C ASN A 21 -9.26 -33.46 -2.43
N ALA A 22 -10.52 -33.86 -2.62
CA ALA A 22 -11.68 -33.05 -2.22
C ALA A 22 -11.77 -32.93 -0.69
N THR A 23 -11.50 -34.00 0.05
CA THR A 23 -11.47 -33.98 1.52
C THR A 23 -10.29 -33.15 2.06
N ARG A 24 -9.12 -33.22 1.45
CA ARG A 24 -7.95 -32.38 1.82
C ARG A 24 -8.20 -30.89 1.55
N PHE A 25 -8.83 -30.57 0.41
CA PHE A 25 -9.22 -29.19 0.09
C PHE A 25 -10.25 -28.63 1.09
N GLY A 26 -11.28 -29.44 1.42
CA GLY A 26 -12.28 -29.06 2.42
C GLY A 26 -11.72 -28.87 3.82
N GLN A 27 -10.79 -29.72 4.25
CA GLN A 27 -10.11 -29.58 5.55
C GLN A 27 -9.22 -28.33 5.58
N ALA A 28 -8.50 -28.04 4.50
CA ALA A 28 -7.67 -26.85 4.38
C ALA A 28 -8.52 -25.57 4.37
N ALA A 29 -9.66 -25.57 3.69
CA ALA A 29 -10.59 -24.45 3.70
C ALA A 29 -11.20 -24.21 5.09
N LYS A 30 -11.56 -25.29 5.81
CA LYS A 30 -12.03 -25.19 7.21
C LYS A 30 -10.95 -24.65 8.15
N ALA A 31 -9.70 -25.07 8.00
CA ALA A 31 -8.59 -24.58 8.81
C ALA A 31 -8.34 -23.08 8.57
N GLU A 32 -8.40 -22.64 7.32
CA GLU A 32 -8.26 -21.22 6.97
C GLU A 32 -9.45 -20.39 7.48
N ALA A 33 -10.67 -20.91 7.32
CA ALA A 33 -11.87 -20.29 7.88
C ALA A 33 -11.82 -20.17 9.39
N LYS A 34 -11.31 -21.20 10.09
CA LYS A 34 -11.10 -21.16 11.55
C LYS A 34 -10.02 -20.15 11.94
N TYR A 35 -8.95 -20.05 11.17
CA TYR A 35 -7.90 -19.03 11.36
C TYR A 35 -8.45 -17.62 11.16
N LEU A 36 -9.18 -17.38 10.08
CA LEU A 36 -9.84 -16.09 9.82
C LEU A 36 -10.86 -15.76 10.91
N ALA A 37 -11.70 -16.73 11.31
CA ALA A 37 -12.65 -16.57 12.41
C ALA A 37 -11.95 -16.25 13.74
N GLY A 38 -10.85 -16.92 14.06
CA GLY A 38 -10.02 -16.61 15.23
C GLY A 38 -9.34 -15.24 15.15
N SER A 39 -9.03 -14.76 13.95
CA SER A 39 -8.55 -13.41 13.71
C SER A 39 -9.67 -12.39 13.88
N VAL A 40 -10.89 -12.70 13.44
CA VAL A 40 -12.09 -11.86 13.59
C VAL A 40 -12.46 -11.69 15.08
N SER A 41 -12.32 -12.71 15.91
CA SER A 41 -12.62 -12.62 17.36
C SER A 41 -11.72 -11.64 18.13
N LYS A 42 -10.60 -11.24 17.55
CA LYS A 42 -9.64 -10.27 18.12
C LYS A 42 -9.72 -8.88 17.46
N LEU A 43 -10.73 -8.64 16.59
CA LEU A 43 -10.85 -7.38 15.88
C LEU A 43 -11.25 -6.23 16.83
N SER A 44 -10.61 -5.09 16.65
CA SER A 44 -11.10 -3.82 17.19
C SER A 44 -12.35 -3.40 16.42
N MET A 45 -13.51 -3.45 17.10
CA MET A 45 -14.79 -3.12 16.47
C MET A 45 -14.82 -1.68 15.93
N LEU A 46 -14.17 -0.74 16.62
CA LEU A 46 -14.08 0.64 16.14
C LEU A 46 -13.33 0.74 14.82
N ASP A 47 -12.14 0.12 14.75
CA ASP A 47 -11.29 0.16 13.55
C ASP A 47 -11.96 -0.58 12.39
N PHE A 48 -12.69 -1.68 12.68
CA PHE A 48 -13.47 -2.41 11.68
C PHE A 48 -14.58 -1.54 11.09
N TRP A 49 -15.42 -0.93 11.91
CA TRP A 49 -16.51 -0.07 11.41
C TRP A 49 -15.99 1.21 10.76
N ALA A 50 -14.86 1.74 11.22
CA ALA A 50 -14.19 2.82 10.53
C ALA A 50 -13.74 2.36 9.13
N GLY A 51 -13.11 1.19 9.00
CA GLY A 51 -12.76 0.61 7.71
C GLY A 51 -13.97 0.43 6.78
N PHE A 52 -15.07 -0.11 7.30
CA PHE A 52 -16.33 -0.21 6.56
C PHE A 52 -16.84 1.15 6.08
N GLY A 53 -16.77 2.17 6.92
CA GLY A 53 -17.21 3.52 6.58
C GLY A 53 -16.39 4.20 5.48
N LEU A 54 -15.16 3.74 5.22
CA LEU A 54 -14.29 4.30 4.19
C LEU A 54 -14.81 4.10 2.76
N ILE A 55 -15.72 3.17 2.52
CA ILE A 55 -16.29 2.96 1.17
C ILE A 55 -17.32 4.04 0.77
N PHE A 56 -17.84 4.81 1.74
CA PHE A 56 -18.88 5.81 1.48
C PHE A 56 -18.31 7.18 1.10
N ILE A 57 -17.27 7.21 0.25
CA ILE A 57 -16.64 8.45 -0.21
C ILE A 57 -17.53 9.21 -1.21
N GLY A 58 -18.41 8.52 -1.92
CA GLY A 58 -19.33 9.14 -2.87
C GLY A 58 -20.55 9.78 -2.21
N ILE A 59 -20.77 9.53 -0.91
CA ILE A 59 -21.87 10.14 -0.15
C ILE A 59 -21.33 11.34 0.62
N THR A 60 -21.90 12.53 0.33
CA THR A 60 -21.57 13.75 1.05
C THR A 60 -22.54 13.98 2.19
N THR A 61 -22.01 14.38 3.35
CA THR A 61 -22.83 14.78 4.50
C THR A 61 -23.42 16.18 4.27
N ALA A 62 -24.64 16.41 4.74
CA ALA A 62 -25.23 17.77 4.78
C ALA A 62 -24.39 18.72 5.67
N PHE A 63 -23.70 18.18 6.65
CA PHE A 63 -22.82 18.91 7.55
C PHE A 63 -21.44 19.07 6.92
N PHE A 64 -21.02 20.28 6.64
CA PHE A 64 -19.76 20.67 5.99
C PHE A 64 -19.57 20.21 4.53
N ALA A 65 -20.55 19.61 3.86
CA ALA A 65 -20.43 19.06 2.51
C ALA A 65 -19.17 18.16 2.33
N MET A 66 -18.82 17.40 3.37
CA MET A 66 -17.68 16.46 3.35
C MET A 66 -18.15 15.04 3.04
N PRO A 67 -17.34 14.26 2.31
CA PRO A 67 -17.60 12.83 2.12
C PRO A 67 -17.70 12.09 3.45
N VAL A 68 -18.66 11.17 3.57
CA VAL A 68 -18.84 10.33 4.79
C VAL A 68 -17.55 9.66 5.20
N GLY A 69 -16.79 9.09 4.25
CA GLY A 69 -15.49 8.48 4.52
C GLY A 69 -14.49 9.43 5.18
N THR A 70 -14.50 10.73 4.83
CA THR A 70 -13.64 11.74 5.46
C THR A 70 -14.07 12.00 6.91
N VAL A 71 -15.37 12.08 7.17
CA VAL A 71 -15.91 12.26 8.53
C VAL A 71 -15.56 11.07 9.41
N VAL A 72 -15.69 9.85 8.89
CA VAL A 72 -15.29 8.61 9.59
C VAL A 72 -13.80 8.66 9.97
N VAL A 73 -12.92 9.05 9.04
CA VAL A 73 -11.48 9.22 9.34
C VAL A 73 -11.24 10.28 10.40
N MET A 74 -11.94 11.41 10.32
CA MET A 74 -11.81 12.48 11.31
C MET A 74 -12.17 11.99 12.72
N VAL A 75 -13.29 11.27 12.86
CA VAL A 75 -13.72 10.67 14.13
C VAL A 75 -12.68 9.65 14.62
N LEU A 76 -12.20 8.78 13.74
CA LEU A 76 -11.19 7.79 14.08
C LEU A 76 -9.88 8.44 14.56
N VAL A 77 -9.42 9.47 13.85
CA VAL A 77 -8.21 10.24 14.20
C VAL A 77 -8.37 10.92 15.54
N LEU A 78 -9.48 11.63 15.78
CA LEU A 78 -9.75 12.32 17.04
C LEU A 78 -9.79 11.33 18.21
N TYR A 79 -10.47 10.20 18.07
CA TYR A 79 -10.52 9.15 19.09
C TYR A 79 -9.12 8.60 19.41
N ASN A 80 -8.30 8.36 18.39
CA ASN A 80 -6.96 7.80 18.60
C ASN A 80 -5.91 8.83 19.07
N LEU A 81 -6.22 10.16 19.07
CA LEU A 81 -5.34 11.15 19.68
C LEU A 81 -5.18 10.90 21.20
N THR A 82 -6.22 10.38 21.86
CA THR A 82 -6.20 10.07 23.30
C THR A 82 -5.39 8.83 23.65
N LYS A 83 -5.07 7.99 22.67
CA LYS A 83 -4.30 6.75 22.91
C LYS A 83 -2.79 7.02 22.89
N PRO A 84 -2.01 6.39 23.79
CA PRO A 84 -0.56 6.46 23.72
C PRO A 84 -0.04 5.80 22.44
N ALA A 85 1.07 6.32 21.91
CA ALA A 85 1.80 5.66 20.83
C ALA A 85 2.42 4.37 21.36
N LYS A 86 2.26 3.27 20.61
CA LYS A 86 2.91 1.99 20.93
C LYS A 86 4.31 1.91 20.32
N ILE A 87 4.55 2.65 19.23
CA ILE A 87 5.83 2.76 18.55
C ILE A 87 6.15 4.24 18.43
N GLU A 88 7.30 4.64 18.97
CA GLU A 88 7.84 5.97 18.84
C GLU A 88 9.14 5.90 18.05
N ASN A 89 9.25 6.69 16.98
CA ASN A 89 10.43 6.80 16.15
C ASN A 89 10.62 8.25 15.73
N THR A 90 11.83 8.77 15.97
CA THR A 90 12.21 10.14 15.60
C THR A 90 12.04 10.39 14.11
N TYR A 91 12.34 9.38 13.26
CA TYR A 91 12.13 9.50 11.81
C TYR A 91 10.67 9.75 11.46
N ASN A 92 9.73 9.02 12.10
CA ASN A 92 8.30 9.24 11.91
C ASN A 92 7.91 10.66 12.31
N GLY A 93 8.40 11.14 13.45
CA GLY A 93 8.15 12.50 13.92
C GLY A 93 8.59 13.55 12.91
N LEU A 94 9.84 13.46 12.42
CA LEU A 94 10.39 14.37 11.40
C LEU A 94 9.60 14.30 10.09
N PHE A 95 9.31 13.09 9.60
CA PHE A 95 8.55 12.86 8.37
C PHE A 95 7.20 13.59 8.40
N PHE A 96 6.42 13.36 9.46
CA PHE A 96 5.09 13.96 9.59
C PHE A 96 5.14 15.46 9.87
N THR A 97 6.16 15.94 10.59
CA THR A 97 6.37 17.38 10.80
C THR A 97 6.62 18.09 9.47
N ILE A 98 7.53 17.57 8.63
CA ILE A 98 7.79 18.16 7.31
C ILE A 98 6.52 18.17 6.45
N LEU A 99 5.73 17.08 6.49
CA LEU A 99 4.52 16.98 5.71
C LEU A 99 3.44 17.98 6.17
N LEU A 100 3.27 18.15 7.49
CA LEU A 100 2.34 19.14 8.05
C LEU A 100 2.80 20.58 7.77
N LEU A 101 4.11 20.85 7.83
CA LEU A 101 4.66 22.16 7.44
C LEU A 101 4.43 22.44 5.95
N ALA A 102 4.56 21.42 5.10
CA ALA A 102 4.28 21.56 3.67
C ALA A 102 2.79 21.89 3.42
N ILE A 103 1.86 21.24 4.14
CA ILE A 103 0.43 21.58 4.07
C ILE A 103 0.17 23.00 4.61
N GLY A 104 0.82 23.37 5.72
CA GLY A 104 0.75 24.71 6.28
C GLY A 104 1.24 25.77 5.30
N TRP A 105 2.33 25.50 4.57
CA TRP A 105 2.82 26.36 3.49
C TRP A 105 1.78 26.51 2.37
N ALA A 106 1.22 25.41 1.89
CA ALA A 106 0.21 25.45 0.83
C ALA A 106 -1.04 26.26 1.25
N LEU A 107 -1.44 26.14 2.51
CA LEU A 107 -2.55 26.94 3.05
C LEU A 107 -2.17 28.42 3.17
N PHE A 108 -0.99 28.72 3.72
CA PHE A 108 -0.47 30.09 3.85
C PHE A 108 -0.39 30.78 2.49
N GLU A 109 0.19 30.12 1.50
CA GLU A 109 0.28 30.60 0.12
C GLU A 109 -1.11 30.92 -0.44
N THR A 110 -2.06 29.99 -0.29
CA THR A 110 -3.44 30.17 -0.77
C THR A 110 -4.11 31.39 -0.14
N LEU A 111 -3.93 31.58 1.17
CA LEU A 111 -4.56 32.70 1.90
C LEU A 111 -3.90 34.05 1.58
N THR A 112 -2.62 34.04 1.16
CA THR A 112 -1.85 35.28 0.96
C THR A 112 -1.87 35.75 -0.49
N PHE A 113 -1.76 34.85 -1.46
CA PHE A 113 -1.50 35.19 -2.85
C PHE A 113 -2.66 34.87 -3.80
N ASN A 114 -3.68 34.14 -3.35
CA ASN A 114 -4.75 33.70 -4.23
C ASN A 114 -6.13 34.25 -3.87
N SER A 115 -6.93 34.47 -4.91
CA SER A 115 -8.32 34.96 -4.80
C SER A 115 -9.34 33.81 -4.70
N PHE A 116 -8.89 32.56 -4.51
CA PHE A 116 -9.76 31.39 -4.44
C PHE A 116 -10.57 31.39 -3.14
N PRO A 117 -11.82 30.90 -3.11
CA PRO A 117 -12.64 30.93 -1.91
C PRO A 117 -11.96 30.24 -0.72
N VAL A 118 -11.68 31.00 0.33
CA VAL A 118 -10.95 30.58 1.55
C VAL A 118 -11.55 29.33 2.18
N GLU A 119 -12.86 29.19 2.13
CA GLU A 119 -13.57 28.03 2.65
C GLU A 119 -13.15 26.71 2.00
N TYR A 120 -12.96 26.72 0.69
CA TYR A 120 -12.46 25.54 -0.05
C TYR A 120 -11.03 25.19 0.33
N ALA A 121 -10.16 26.18 0.44
CA ALA A 121 -8.78 25.99 0.84
C ALA A 121 -8.67 25.40 2.27
N ILE A 122 -9.42 25.94 3.23
CA ILE A 122 -9.45 25.46 4.61
C ILE A 122 -9.98 24.02 4.66
N ARG A 123 -11.09 23.72 3.98
CA ARG A 123 -11.64 22.35 3.94
C ARG A 123 -10.64 21.35 3.36
N ARG A 124 -9.92 21.75 2.31
CA ARG A 124 -8.90 20.90 1.69
C ARG A 124 -7.70 20.71 2.60
N ALA A 125 -7.17 21.75 3.22
CA ALA A 125 -6.06 21.66 4.17
C ALA A 125 -6.40 20.79 5.39
N VAL A 126 -7.59 20.96 5.97
CA VAL A 126 -8.07 20.12 7.07
C VAL A 126 -8.17 18.66 6.66
N ARG A 127 -8.72 18.36 5.49
CA ARG A 127 -8.81 17.00 4.96
C ARG A 127 -7.43 16.37 4.79
N MET A 128 -6.47 17.11 4.23
CA MET A 128 -5.08 16.65 4.08
C MET A 128 -4.40 16.43 5.42
N ALA A 129 -4.56 17.34 6.38
CA ALA A 129 -3.99 17.20 7.72
C ALA A 129 -4.56 15.97 8.46
N VAL A 130 -5.86 15.74 8.39
CA VAL A 130 -6.52 14.56 8.98
C VAL A 130 -5.98 13.27 8.37
N VAL A 131 -5.78 13.23 7.06
CA VAL A 131 -5.22 12.07 6.34
C VAL A 131 -3.75 11.83 6.76
N VAL A 132 -2.96 12.89 6.94
CA VAL A 132 -1.58 12.79 7.44
C VAL A 132 -1.56 12.27 8.88
N LEU A 133 -2.46 12.74 9.74
CA LEU A 133 -2.60 12.23 11.11
C LEU A 133 -3.06 10.76 11.13
N LEU A 134 -3.90 10.33 10.20
CA LEU A 134 -4.26 8.92 10.03
C LEU A 134 -3.01 8.07 9.75
N ALA A 135 -2.18 8.49 8.79
CA ALA A 135 -0.93 7.80 8.46
C ALA A 135 0.02 7.73 9.67
N LEU A 136 0.16 8.83 10.43
CA LEU A 136 0.94 8.87 11.68
C LEU A 136 0.42 7.86 12.71
N GLN A 137 -0.89 7.82 12.93
CA GLN A 137 -1.49 6.91 13.92
C GLN A 137 -1.35 5.44 13.53
N ILE A 138 -1.38 5.13 12.23
CA ILE A 138 -1.06 3.78 11.72
C ILE A 138 0.41 3.47 11.99
N ALA A 139 1.34 4.39 11.66
CA ALA A 139 2.78 4.24 11.90
C ALA A 139 3.12 4.06 13.39
N GLN A 140 2.37 4.70 14.30
CA GLN A 140 2.47 4.58 15.74
C GLN A 140 1.75 3.35 16.33
N LYS A 141 1.15 2.49 15.51
CA LYS A 141 0.37 1.31 15.92
C LYS A 141 -0.79 1.65 16.88
N LYS A 142 -1.38 2.84 16.77
CA LYS A 142 -2.57 3.25 17.53
C LYS A 142 -3.85 2.66 16.94
N ILE A 143 -3.85 2.36 15.64
CA ILE A 143 -4.95 1.77 14.87
C ILE A 143 -4.62 0.30 14.63
N ASP A 144 -5.57 -0.58 14.86
CA ASP A 144 -5.46 -1.98 14.44
C ASP A 144 -5.72 -2.09 12.92
N ILE A 145 -4.64 -2.06 12.18
CA ILE A 145 -4.70 -2.08 10.71
C ILE A 145 -5.39 -3.33 10.15
N ARG A 146 -5.32 -4.46 10.84
CA ARG A 146 -6.03 -5.68 10.43
C ARG A 146 -7.54 -5.46 10.47
N SER A 147 -8.04 -4.96 11.59
CA SER A 147 -9.47 -4.65 11.76
C SER A 147 -9.95 -3.64 10.72
N LEU A 148 -9.17 -2.59 10.48
CA LEU A 148 -9.46 -1.59 9.46
C LEU A 148 -9.57 -2.22 8.06
N LEU A 149 -8.59 -3.03 7.65
CA LEU A 149 -8.56 -3.68 6.34
C LEU A 149 -9.70 -4.71 6.18
N PHE A 150 -10.05 -5.45 7.23
CA PHE A 150 -11.22 -6.33 7.21
C PHE A 150 -12.52 -5.53 7.03
N GLY A 151 -12.64 -4.39 7.71
CA GLY A 151 -13.79 -3.50 7.54
C GLY A 151 -13.92 -2.98 6.11
N VAL A 152 -12.81 -2.52 5.51
CA VAL A 152 -12.80 -2.10 4.09
C VAL A 152 -13.16 -3.25 3.16
N ALA A 153 -12.54 -4.43 3.33
CA ALA A 153 -12.82 -5.60 2.47
C ALA A 153 -14.29 -6.02 2.57
N PHE A 154 -14.87 -6.04 3.77
CA PHE A 154 -16.29 -6.27 4.00
C PHE A 154 -17.15 -5.21 3.30
N GLY A 155 -16.77 -3.93 3.44
CA GLY A 155 -17.46 -2.82 2.77
C GLY A 155 -17.42 -2.95 1.25
N LEU A 156 -16.27 -3.27 0.65
CA LEU A 156 -16.13 -3.47 -0.79
C LEU A 156 -17.00 -4.65 -1.27
N LEU A 157 -17.10 -5.74 -0.50
CA LEU A 157 -17.99 -6.85 -0.81
C LEU A 157 -19.47 -6.41 -0.78
N ILE A 158 -19.87 -5.68 0.27
CA ILE A 158 -21.22 -5.11 0.37
C ILE A 158 -21.51 -4.13 -0.77
N ASN A 159 -20.51 -3.34 -1.18
CA ASN A 159 -20.64 -2.43 -2.34
C ASN A 159 -20.93 -3.19 -3.64
N VAL A 160 -20.26 -4.34 -3.90
CA VAL A 160 -20.55 -5.19 -5.07
C VAL A 160 -21.99 -5.72 -5.00
N ILE A 161 -22.38 -6.30 -3.85
CA ILE A 161 -23.73 -6.85 -3.66
C ILE A 161 -24.77 -5.73 -3.82
N GLY A 162 -24.59 -4.61 -3.15
CA GLY A 162 -25.50 -3.46 -3.23
C GLY A 162 -25.64 -2.87 -4.62
N PHE A 163 -24.53 -2.83 -5.40
CA PHE A 163 -24.54 -2.35 -6.77
C PHE A 163 -25.38 -3.26 -7.69
N TYR A 164 -25.12 -4.56 -7.69
CA TYR A 164 -25.87 -5.49 -8.53
C TYR A 164 -27.30 -5.77 -8.04
N ALA A 165 -27.60 -5.54 -6.76
CA ALA A 165 -28.95 -5.53 -6.22
C ALA A 165 -29.74 -4.23 -6.53
N GLY A 166 -29.13 -3.23 -7.18
CA GLY A 166 -29.77 -1.93 -7.48
C GLY A 166 -29.97 -1.04 -6.25
N ILE A 167 -29.29 -1.32 -5.13
CA ILE A 167 -29.37 -0.52 -3.89
C ILE A 167 -28.34 0.62 -3.91
N ALA A 168 -27.14 0.35 -4.43
CA ALA A 168 -26.10 1.35 -4.55
C ALA A 168 -26.16 2.09 -5.90
N PRO A 169 -25.74 3.38 -5.98
CA PRO A 169 -25.84 4.18 -7.19
C PRO A 169 -25.10 3.57 -8.39
N ASP A 170 -25.70 3.66 -9.58
CA ASP A 170 -25.08 3.35 -10.87
C ASP A 170 -24.93 4.63 -11.70
N ASN A 171 -23.81 5.33 -11.57
CA ASN A 171 -23.55 6.58 -12.27
C ASN A 171 -22.84 6.39 -13.63
N TYR A 172 -22.50 5.14 -13.98
CA TYR A 172 -21.69 4.81 -15.16
C TYR A 172 -22.26 3.66 -16.00
N GLY A 173 -23.55 3.39 -15.88
CA GLY A 173 -24.27 2.44 -16.75
C GLY A 173 -23.70 1.02 -16.68
N GLY A 174 -23.82 0.35 -15.53
CA GLY A 174 -23.38 -1.03 -15.30
C GLY A 174 -21.91 -1.20 -14.92
N THR A 175 -21.15 -0.10 -14.83
CA THR A 175 -19.77 -0.13 -14.34
C THR A 175 -19.75 -0.06 -12.81
N LEU A 176 -19.11 -1.03 -12.13
CA LEU A 176 -19.09 -1.13 -10.68
C LEU A 176 -18.49 0.11 -10.02
N THR A 177 -19.35 0.98 -9.51
CA THR A 177 -19.00 2.17 -8.73
C THR A 177 -19.65 2.15 -7.35
N GLY A 178 -20.96 2.01 -7.31
CA GLY A 178 -21.74 1.96 -6.08
C GLY A 178 -21.53 3.19 -5.21
N TRP A 179 -21.32 3.00 -3.93
CA TRP A 179 -21.10 4.08 -2.94
C TRP A 179 -19.74 4.77 -3.07
N LEU A 180 -18.82 4.24 -3.87
CA LEU A 180 -17.57 4.92 -4.23
C LEU A 180 -17.77 6.02 -5.29
N ASN A 181 -18.91 6.00 -6.00
CA ASN A 181 -19.44 7.01 -6.90
C ASN A 181 -18.65 7.23 -8.22
N ASP A 182 -17.34 7.14 -8.21
CA ASP A 182 -16.47 7.32 -9.39
C ASP A 182 -15.75 6.04 -9.77
N LYS A 183 -15.69 5.71 -11.07
CA LYS A 183 -15.07 4.47 -11.57
C LYS A 183 -13.57 4.37 -11.29
N ASN A 184 -12.85 5.50 -11.29
CA ASN A 184 -11.41 5.50 -11.07
C ASN A 184 -11.11 5.38 -9.57
N GLN A 185 -11.91 6.04 -8.72
CA GLN A 185 -11.83 5.87 -7.26
C GLN A 185 -12.19 4.43 -6.87
N SER A 186 -13.25 3.87 -7.46
CA SER A 186 -13.59 2.45 -7.28
C SER A 186 -12.43 1.55 -7.70
N GLY A 187 -11.86 1.80 -8.88
CA GLY A 187 -10.67 1.09 -9.34
C GLY A 187 -9.51 1.14 -8.36
N LEU A 188 -9.18 2.32 -7.81
CA LEU A 188 -8.14 2.48 -6.81
C LEU A 188 -8.45 1.67 -5.53
N TYR A 189 -9.68 1.75 -5.01
CA TYR A 189 -10.07 1.05 -3.79
C TYR A 189 -10.02 -0.47 -3.99
N TYR A 190 -10.60 -1.00 -5.06
CA TYR A 190 -10.55 -2.43 -5.34
C TYR A 190 -9.13 -2.93 -5.63
N ALA A 191 -8.30 -2.15 -6.33
CA ALA A 191 -6.91 -2.52 -6.58
C ALA A 191 -6.10 -2.56 -5.28
N LEU A 192 -6.11 -1.47 -4.50
CA LEU A 192 -5.27 -1.34 -3.31
C LEU A 192 -5.73 -2.27 -2.19
N PHE A 193 -7.00 -2.22 -1.83
CA PHE A 193 -7.51 -3.00 -0.70
C PHE A 193 -7.65 -4.48 -1.04
N GLY A 194 -7.98 -4.81 -2.30
CA GLY A 194 -7.92 -6.17 -2.80
C GLY A 194 -6.51 -6.74 -2.70
N PHE A 195 -5.48 -5.97 -3.12
CA PHE A 195 -4.07 -6.35 -2.98
C PHE A 195 -3.65 -6.54 -1.52
N LEU A 196 -3.98 -5.59 -0.64
CA LEU A 196 -3.65 -5.68 0.79
C LEU A 196 -4.34 -6.87 1.46
N PHE A 197 -5.57 -7.16 1.08
CA PHE A 197 -6.29 -8.35 1.56
C PHE A 197 -5.62 -9.65 1.10
N VAL A 198 -5.24 -9.73 -0.19
CA VAL A 198 -4.48 -10.87 -0.74
C VAL A 198 -3.19 -11.10 0.05
N ALA A 199 -2.50 -10.04 0.43
CA ALA A 199 -1.26 -10.11 1.20
C ALA A 199 -1.45 -10.70 2.61
N MET A 200 -2.66 -10.62 3.17
CA MET A 200 -3.01 -11.22 4.47
C MET A 200 -3.26 -12.73 4.39
N VAL A 201 -3.51 -13.27 3.20
CA VAL A 201 -3.77 -14.71 3.00
C VAL A 201 -2.47 -15.49 3.06
N ARG A 202 -2.39 -16.51 3.93
CA ARG A 202 -1.15 -17.27 4.17
C ARG A 202 -0.91 -18.37 3.13
N LYS A 203 -1.94 -19.14 2.79
CA LYS A 203 -1.81 -20.30 1.92
C LYS A 203 -1.75 -19.89 0.44
N THR A 204 -0.73 -20.36 -0.29
CA THR A 204 -0.47 -19.98 -1.67
C THR A 204 -1.66 -20.22 -2.61
N SER A 205 -2.36 -21.38 -2.48
CA SER A 205 -3.53 -21.66 -3.31
C SER A 205 -4.69 -20.68 -3.06
N HIS A 206 -4.94 -20.33 -1.79
CA HIS A 206 -5.96 -19.35 -1.43
C HIS A 206 -5.53 -17.93 -1.84
N ARG A 207 -4.24 -17.63 -1.81
CA ARG A 207 -3.69 -16.35 -2.31
C ARG A 207 -3.94 -16.18 -3.81
N ILE A 208 -3.70 -17.24 -4.60
CA ILE A 208 -4.00 -17.22 -6.05
C ILE A 208 -5.50 -17.00 -6.29
N ALA A 209 -6.36 -17.70 -5.56
CA ALA A 209 -7.81 -17.51 -5.65
C ALA A 209 -8.21 -16.06 -5.25
N ALA A 210 -7.64 -15.52 -4.18
CA ALA A 210 -7.89 -14.15 -3.75
C ALA A 210 -7.40 -13.11 -4.78
N ILE A 211 -6.26 -13.34 -5.44
CA ILE A 211 -5.77 -12.52 -6.56
C ILE A 211 -6.80 -12.53 -7.69
N ALA A 212 -7.28 -13.72 -8.09
CA ALA A 212 -8.23 -13.84 -9.18
C ALA A 212 -9.58 -13.15 -8.85
N VAL A 213 -10.10 -13.34 -7.63
CA VAL A 213 -11.33 -12.69 -7.18
C VAL A 213 -11.17 -11.16 -7.13
N SER A 214 -10.07 -10.65 -6.56
CA SER A 214 -9.78 -9.21 -6.50
C SER A 214 -9.61 -8.61 -7.90
N ALA A 215 -8.91 -9.29 -8.80
CA ALA A 215 -8.76 -8.87 -10.19
C ALA A 215 -10.11 -8.87 -10.93
N GLY A 216 -10.97 -9.87 -10.68
CA GLY A 216 -12.32 -9.93 -11.23
C GLY A 216 -13.20 -8.77 -10.76
N MET A 217 -13.22 -8.46 -9.46
CA MET A 217 -13.94 -7.30 -8.93
C MET A 217 -13.40 -5.98 -9.51
N LEU A 218 -12.07 -5.87 -9.62
CA LEU A 218 -11.42 -4.71 -10.21
C LEU A 218 -11.78 -4.55 -11.70
N TRP A 219 -11.84 -5.65 -12.46
CA TRP A 219 -12.28 -5.64 -13.86
C TRP A 219 -13.67 -5.03 -14.01
N LEU A 220 -14.60 -5.35 -13.11
CA LEU A 220 -15.97 -4.81 -13.12
C LEU A 220 -16.02 -3.28 -12.94
N THR A 221 -15.00 -2.67 -12.35
CA THR A 221 -14.90 -1.19 -12.25
C THR A 221 -14.54 -0.52 -13.58
N GLY A 222 -14.08 -1.28 -14.55
CA GLY A 222 -13.63 -0.77 -15.84
C GLY A 222 -12.46 0.22 -15.77
N SER A 223 -11.70 0.26 -14.66
CA SER A 223 -10.52 1.14 -14.50
C SER A 223 -9.27 0.45 -15.04
N ARG A 224 -8.86 0.80 -16.26
CA ARG A 224 -7.67 0.25 -16.94
C ARG A 224 -6.39 0.52 -16.15
N THR A 225 -6.20 1.75 -15.72
CA THR A 225 -5.01 2.17 -14.95
C THR A 225 -4.88 1.42 -13.64
N SER A 226 -5.99 1.25 -12.90
CA SER A 226 -5.99 0.51 -11.64
C SER A 226 -5.73 -0.98 -11.85
N LEU A 227 -6.22 -1.56 -12.95
CA LEU A 227 -5.95 -2.96 -13.31
C LEU A 227 -4.46 -3.18 -13.62
N ALA A 228 -3.85 -2.27 -14.40
CA ALA A 228 -2.41 -2.30 -14.67
C ALA A 228 -1.60 -2.11 -13.39
N ALA A 229 -1.97 -1.15 -12.53
CA ALA A 229 -1.32 -0.91 -11.25
C ALA A 229 -1.37 -2.15 -10.33
N TYR A 230 -2.52 -2.83 -10.27
CA TYR A 230 -2.68 -4.07 -9.51
C TYR A 230 -1.78 -5.19 -10.06
N ALA A 231 -1.76 -5.39 -11.38
CA ALA A 231 -0.91 -6.38 -12.01
C ALA A 231 0.58 -6.11 -11.72
N PHE A 232 1.02 -4.86 -11.84
CA PHE A 232 2.40 -4.48 -11.52
C PHE A 232 2.73 -4.61 -10.03
N ALA A 233 1.78 -4.36 -9.12
CA ALA A 233 1.97 -4.62 -7.70
C ALA A 233 2.15 -6.13 -7.40
N VAL A 234 1.38 -6.98 -8.07
CA VAL A 234 1.54 -8.45 -7.97
C VAL A 234 2.91 -8.88 -8.49
N LEU A 235 3.35 -8.34 -9.64
CA LEU A 235 4.69 -8.60 -10.19
C LEU A 235 5.78 -8.06 -9.24
N TRP A 236 5.60 -6.86 -8.69
CA TRP A 236 6.51 -6.28 -7.70
C TRP A 236 6.66 -7.17 -6.48
N LEU A 237 5.57 -7.67 -5.93
CA LEU A 237 5.56 -8.59 -4.80
C LEU A 237 6.43 -9.83 -5.06
N TYR A 238 6.46 -10.32 -6.31
CA TYR A 238 7.21 -11.51 -6.69
C TYR A 238 8.68 -11.23 -6.98
N PHE A 239 8.99 -10.13 -7.68
CA PHE A 239 10.34 -9.84 -8.16
C PHE A 239 11.17 -8.98 -7.22
N SER A 240 10.57 -8.00 -6.51
CA SER A 240 11.31 -6.98 -5.76
C SER A 240 12.13 -7.55 -4.61
N TYR A 241 11.73 -8.70 -4.07
CA TYR A 241 12.47 -9.39 -3.01
C TYR A 241 13.90 -9.75 -3.42
N ARG A 242 14.12 -10.02 -4.71
CA ARG A 242 15.41 -10.42 -5.29
C ARG A 242 16.22 -9.24 -5.82
N LEU A 243 15.64 -8.05 -5.93
CA LEU A 243 16.25 -6.89 -6.55
C LEU A 243 16.89 -5.96 -5.50
N ASN A 244 18.07 -5.44 -5.82
CA ASN A 244 18.65 -4.29 -5.12
C ASN A 244 17.92 -2.99 -5.51
N LEU A 245 18.33 -1.84 -4.93
CA LEU A 245 17.69 -0.55 -5.20
C LEU A 245 17.72 -0.18 -6.69
N PHE A 246 18.85 -0.42 -7.36
CA PHE A 246 18.98 -0.16 -8.81
C PHE A 246 18.02 -1.05 -9.61
N GLY A 247 17.97 -2.36 -9.33
CA GLY A 247 17.04 -3.28 -9.98
C GLY A 247 15.58 -2.88 -9.77
N LYS A 248 15.23 -2.36 -8.59
CA LYS A 248 13.89 -1.81 -8.30
C LYS A 248 13.59 -0.56 -9.13
N ALA A 249 14.58 0.34 -9.29
CA ALA A 249 14.43 1.53 -10.13
C ALA A 249 14.22 1.14 -11.61
N VAL A 250 14.98 0.18 -12.10
CA VAL A 250 14.79 -0.38 -13.47
C VAL A 250 13.40 -1.00 -13.63
N LEU A 251 12.97 -1.81 -12.66
CA LEU A 251 11.63 -2.41 -12.69
C LEU A 251 10.52 -1.36 -12.68
N ALA A 252 10.66 -0.31 -11.84
CA ALA A 252 9.71 0.81 -11.80
C ALA A 252 9.66 1.56 -13.14
N TYR A 253 10.81 1.77 -13.78
CA TYR A 253 10.89 2.38 -15.11
C TYR A 253 10.22 1.51 -16.19
N LEU A 254 10.45 0.20 -16.16
CA LEU A 254 9.77 -0.74 -17.07
C LEU A 254 8.26 -0.72 -16.86
N PHE A 255 7.78 -0.59 -15.63
CA PHE A 255 6.35 -0.43 -15.36
C PHE A 255 5.80 0.88 -15.90
N TYR A 256 6.56 1.98 -15.77
CA TYR A 256 6.19 3.26 -16.37
C TYR A 256 6.04 3.14 -17.90
N LEU A 257 7.02 2.54 -18.57
CA LEU A 257 6.95 2.28 -20.02
C LEU A 257 5.76 1.35 -20.36
N GLY A 258 5.53 0.32 -19.55
CA GLY A 258 4.43 -0.61 -19.72
C GLY A 258 3.05 0.07 -19.61
N VAL A 259 2.86 0.97 -18.65
CA VAL A 259 1.61 1.75 -18.51
C VAL A 259 1.34 2.59 -19.76
N ASN A 260 2.35 3.34 -20.23
CA ASN A 260 2.22 4.17 -21.42
C ASN A 260 1.94 3.31 -22.67
N TYR A 261 2.68 2.22 -22.86
CA TYR A 261 2.46 1.29 -23.97
C TYR A 261 1.05 0.68 -23.97
N LEU A 262 0.56 0.24 -22.80
CA LEU A 262 -0.79 -0.30 -22.68
C LEU A 262 -1.86 0.77 -22.98
N GLU A 263 -1.61 2.00 -22.58
CA GLU A 263 -2.53 3.10 -22.86
C GLU A 263 -2.58 3.44 -24.33
N ASP A 264 -1.44 3.56 -24.99
CA ASP A 264 -1.37 3.94 -26.41
C ASP A 264 -1.94 2.85 -27.33
N ASN A 265 -1.70 1.56 -27.03
CA ASN A 265 -2.03 0.46 -27.94
C ASN A 265 -3.32 -0.28 -27.58
N PHE A 266 -3.70 -0.33 -26.30
CA PHE A 266 -4.85 -1.13 -25.85
C PHE A 266 -5.98 -0.30 -25.23
N ALA A 267 -5.88 1.03 -25.27
CA ALA A 267 -6.91 1.90 -24.74
C ALA A 267 -8.29 1.67 -25.37
N ARG A 268 -8.32 1.25 -26.64
CA ARG A 268 -9.53 1.06 -27.45
C ARG A 268 -9.79 -0.41 -27.83
N ALA A 269 -9.16 -1.37 -27.14
CA ALA A 269 -9.32 -2.78 -27.46
C ALA A 269 -10.45 -3.46 -26.67
N GLY A 270 -11.20 -4.35 -27.32
CA GLY A 270 -12.19 -5.22 -26.69
C GLY A 270 -13.31 -4.48 -25.95
N ALA A 271 -13.52 -4.79 -24.67
CA ALA A 271 -14.57 -4.21 -23.81
C ALA A 271 -14.47 -2.68 -23.60
N PHE A 272 -13.41 -2.04 -24.09
CA PHE A 272 -13.16 -0.60 -23.96
C PHE A 272 -13.33 0.18 -25.27
N ALA A 273 -13.81 -0.46 -26.34
CA ALA A 273 -13.90 0.13 -27.69
C ALA A 273 -14.86 1.34 -27.79
N ASP A 274 -15.94 1.33 -27.02
CA ASP A 274 -17.05 2.33 -27.12
C ASP A 274 -16.81 3.61 -26.29
N ARG A 275 -15.55 3.92 -25.91
CA ARG A 275 -15.22 5.03 -24.99
C ARG A 275 -14.68 6.30 -25.66
N LEU A 276 -14.89 6.48 -26.96
CA LEU A 276 -14.38 7.63 -27.73
C LEU A 276 -14.69 8.99 -27.06
N GLY A 277 -15.92 9.21 -26.59
CA GLY A 277 -16.31 10.48 -25.97
C GLY A 277 -15.62 10.78 -24.65
N SER A 278 -15.42 9.76 -23.80
CA SER A 278 -14.75 9.93 -22.51
C SER A 278 -13.24 10.12 -22.65
N ASP A 279 -12.62 9.50 -23.66
CA ASP A 279 -11.19 9.62 -23.90
C ASP A 279 -10.84 11.00 -24.50
N LEU A 280 -11.67 11.52 -25.43
CA LEU A 280 -11.56 12.89 -25.97
C LEU A 280 -11.74 13.96 -24.88
N LEU A 281 -12.68 13.77 -23.95
CA LEU A 281 -12.85 14.69 -22.83
C LEU A 281 -11.61 14.70 -21.93
N ARG A 282 -11.05 13.52 -21.64
CA ARG A 282 -9.83 13.41 -20.85
C ARG A 282 -8.65 14.09 -21.54
N GLU A 283 -8.47 13.89 -22.84
CA GLU A 283 -7.42 14.54 -23.62
C GLU A 283 -7.51 16.07 -23.53
N ARG A 284 -8.72 16.63 -23.66
CA ARG A 284 -8.94 18.09 -23.49
C ARG A 284 -8.64 18.58 -22.07
N ILE A 285 -9.00 17.79 -21.05
CA ILE A 285 -8.67 18.11 -19.67
C ILE A 285 -7.15 18.10 -19.48
N ASP A 286 -6.46 17.08 -19.97
CA ASP A 286 -5.02 16.95 -19.85
C ASP A 286 -4.29 18.06 -20.61
N GLU A 287 -4.70 18.40 -21.82
CA GLU A 287 -4.13 19.51 -22.59
C GLU A 287 -4.29 20.85 -21.86
N THR A 288 -5.49 21.13 -21.36
CA THR A 288 -5.74 22.37 -20.61
C THR A 288 -4.99 22.39 -19.28
N MET A 289 -4.90 21.26 -18.59
CA MET A 289 -4.08 21.09 -17.37
C MET A 289 -2.62 21.47 -17.65
N TYR A 290 -2.00 20.93 -18.71
CA TYR A 290 -0.60 21.28 -19.02
C TYR A 290 -0.42 22.75 -19.31
N ARG A 291 -1.33 23.38 -20.05
CA ARG A 291 -1.30 24.83 -20.27
C ARG A 291 -1.40 25.63 -18.95
N MET A 292 -2.20 25.16 -17.98
CA MET A 292 -2.29 25.80 -16.66
C MET A 292 -0.97 25.62 -15.88
N ILE A 293 -0.35 24.44 -15.94
CA ILE A 293 0.93 24.16 -15.26
C ILE A 293 2.08 25.00 -15.84
N ASP A 294 2.10 25.27 -17.14
CA ASP A 294 3.14 26.09 -17.79
C ASP A 294 3.16 27.54 -17.29
N VAL A 295 2.04 28.06 -16.80
CA VAL A 295 1.91 29.43 -16.32
C VAL A 295 1.74 29.54 -14.80
N VAL A 296 1.66 28.43 -14.09
CA VAL A 296 1.49 28.44 -12.63
C VAL A 296 2.76 29.00 -11.95
N PRO A 297 2.65 29.87 -10.93
CA PRO A 297 3.80 30.34 -10.17
C PRO A 297 4.55 29.18 -9.51
N TRP A 298 5.85 29.38 -9.19
CA TRP A 298 6.67 28.35 -8.52
C TRP A 298 6.10 27.92 -7.16
N TYR A 299 5.27 28.76 -6.53
CA TYR A 299 4.59 28.52 -5.25
C TYR A 299 3.17 27.94 -5.41
N GLY A 300 2.64 27.86 -6.61
CA GLY A 300 1.33 27.29 -6.92
C GLY A 300 0.25 28.31 -7.18
N GLY A 301 -0.95 27.82 -7.50
CA GLY A 301 -2.17 28.60 -7.73
C GLY A 301 -3.16 28.55 -6.58
N GLY A 302 -2.82 27.88 -5.46
CA GLY A 302 -3.65 27.73 -4.26
C GLY A 302 -4.42 26.41 -4.16
N LEU A 303 -4.71 26.03 -2.92
CA LEU A 303 -5.45 24.81 -2.62
C LEU A 303 -6.83 24.80 -3.25
N GLY A 304 -7.15 23.73 -3.98
CA GLY A 304 -8.43 23.55 -4.67
C GLY A 304 -8.48 24.10 -6.09
N THR A 305 -7.42 24.75 -6.59
CA THR A 305 -7.37 25.31 -7.96
C THR A 305 -7.06 24.30 -9.05
N ALA A 306 -6.76 23.02 -8.70
CA ALA A 306 -6.48 21.98 -9.67
C ALA A 306 -7.73 21.49 -10.41
N GLN A 307 -8.39 22.41 -11.08
CA GLN A 307 -9.61 22.22 -11.85
C GLN A 307 -9.50 22.91 -13.21
N VAL A 308 -9.93 22.22 -14.26
CA VAL A 308 -9.97 22.73 -15.63
C VAL A 308 -11.37 23.26 -15.93
N PRO A 309 -11.55 24.52 -16.29
CA PRO A 309 -12.83 25.02 -16.78
C PRO A 309 -13.03 24.60 -18.24
N LEU A 310 -14.07 23.81 -18.52
CA LEU A 310 -14.48 23.40 -19.87
C LEU A 310 -16.00 23.53 -19.98
N GLN A 311 -16.50 24.33 -20.91
CA GLN A 311 -17.92 24.47 -21.27
C GLN A 311 -18.84 24.63 -20.04
N ASP A 312 -18.67 25.64 -19.24
CA ASP A 312 -19.47 25.95 -18.04
C ASP A 312 -19.41 24.93 -16.92
N ARG A 313 -18.44 23.98 -16.96
CA ARG A 313 -18.19 22.99 -15.94
C ARG A 313 -16.72 22.97 -15.54
N TYR A 314 -16.48 22.59 -14.29
CA TYR A 314 -15.13 22.38 -13.76
C TYR A 314 -14.85 20.88 -13.66
N PHE A 315 -13.68 20.48 -14.17
CA PHE A 315 -13.20 19.10 -14.11
C PHE A 315 -11.89 19.07 -13.33
N TYR A 316 -11.78 18.16 -12.38
CA TYR A 316 -10.54 17.96 -11.66
C TYR A 316 -9.44 17.42 -12.58
N PHE A 317 -8.20 17.78 -12.30
CA PHE A 317 -7.05 17.21 -12.98
C PHE A 317 -7.06 15.67 -12.85
N HIS A 318 -6.61 14.98 -13.90
CA HIS A 318 -6.48 13.53 -13.89
C HIS A 318 -5.05 13.06 -13.55
N ASN A 319 -4.25 13.91 -12.91
CA ASN A 319 -2.88 13.64 -12.54
C ASN A 319 -2.61 14.23 -11.15
N SER A 320 -2.36 13.38 -10.14
CA SER A 320 -2.13 13.81 -8.76
C SER A 320 -0.84 14.61 -8.60
N TYR A 321 0.18 14.34 -9.39
CA TYR A 321 1.44 15.10 -9.34
C TYR A 321 1.22 16.54 -9.81
N MET A 322 0.52 16.70 -10.93
CA MET A 322 0.16 18.01 -11.46
C MET A 322 -0.82 18.75 -10.55
N THR A 323 -1.71 18.01 -9.85
CA THR A 323 -2.55 18.59 -8.79
C THR A 323 -1.71 19.23 -7.70
N LEU A 324 -0.66 18.55 -7.20
CA LEU A 324 0.23 19.13 -6.19
C LEU A 324 0.99 20.35 -6.72
N VAL A 325 1.45 20.31 -7.97
CA VAL A 325 2.13 21.46 -8.62
C VAL A 325 1.17 22.65 -8.75
N GLN A 326 -0.03 22.41 -9.24
CA GLN A 326 -1.03 23.48 -9.41
C GLN A 326 -1.40 24.11 -8.06
N GLU A 327 -1.52 23.29 -7.00
CA GLU A 327 -1.99 23.79 -5.70
C GLU A 327 -0.92 24.49 -4.86
N ALA A 328 0.35 24.03 -4.91
CA ALA A 328 1.39 24.57 -4.01
C ALA A 328 2.80 24.57 -4.63
N GLY A 329 2.90 24.41 -5.94
CA GLY A 329 4.14 24.54 -6.71
C GLY A 329 5.01 23.30 -6.75
N TRP A 330 6.07 23.39 -7.55
CA TRP A 330 7.00 22.28 -7.81
C TRP A 330 7.74 21.81 -6.56
N VAL A 331 8.16 22.74 -5.68
CA VAL A 331 8.87 22.41 -4.44
C VAL A 331 8.01 21.54 -3.53
N TYR A 332 6.73 21.91 -3.38
CA TYR A 332 5.76 21.14 -2.61
C TYR A 332 5.61 19.72 -3.16
N MET A 333 5.40 19.60 -4.47
CA MET A 333 5.28 18.28 -5.13
C MET A 333 6.54 17.43 -4.90
N ILE A 334 7.74 17.99 -5.08
CA ILE A 334 9.00 17.28 -4.87
C ILE A 334 9.12 16.80 -3.42
N VAL A 335 8.81 17.66 -2.44
CA VAL A 335 8.85 17.29 -1.02
C VAL A 335 7.90 16.14 -0.71
N VAL A 336 6.64 16.25 -1.09
CA VAL A 336 5.61 15.22 -0.80
C VAL A 336 5.97 13.89 -1.46
N VAL A 337 6.38 13.91 -2.74
CA VAL A 337 6.75 12.69 -3.49
C VAL A 337 8.04 12.07 -2.94
N SER A 338 9.04 12.89 -2.60
CA SER A 338 10.30 12.38 -2.02
C SER A 338 10.06 11.73 -0.66
N LEU A 339 9.22 12.32 0.19
CA LEU A 339 8.81 11.71 1.45
C LEU A 339 8.08 10.38 1.23
N MET A 340 7.15 10.33 0.29
CA MET A 340 6.42 9.11 -0.05
C MET A 340 7.36 8.00 -0.54
N ILE A 341 8.31 8.32 -1.42
CA ILE A 341 9.31 7.36 -1.92
C ILE A 341 10.23 6.91 -0.79
N SER A 342 10.70 7.84 0.06
CA SER A 342 11.58 7.52 1.19
C SER A 342 10.91 6.60 2.21
N ALA A 343 9.62 6.78 2.49
CA ALA A 343 8.86 5.90 3.38
C ALA A 343 8.83 4.45 2.85
N ALA A 344 8.70 4.27 1.53
CA ALA A 344 8.49 2.95 0.94
C ALA A 344 9.78 2.22 0.54
N PHE A 345 10.81 2.92 0.01
CA PHE A 345 11.88 2.25 -0.75
C PHE A 345 13.31 2.42 -0.22
N ILE A 346 13.66 3.52 0.44
CA ILE A 346 15.07 3.91 0.61
C ILE A 346 15.75 3.30 1.84
N TRP A 347 15.04 3.10 2.95
CA TRP A 347 15.68 2.91 4.27
C TRP A 347 15.85 1.47 4.74
N LYS A 348 15.70 0.46 3.85
CA LYS A 348 15.50 -0.92 4.32
C LYS A 348 16.71 -1.80 4.09
N GLN A 349 17.45 -2.06 5.16
CA GLN A 349 18.53 -3.04 5.16
C GLN A 349 18.02 -4.49 5.26
N GLN A 350 16.95 -4.75 6.01
CA GLN A 350 16.33 -6.07 6.15
C GLN A 350 15.03 -6.16 5.36
N ARG A 351 14.94 -7.15 4.48
CA ARG A 351 13.77 -7.36 3.61
C ARG A 351 12.84 -8.40 4.23
N THR A 352 11.83 -7.94 4.92
CA THR A 352 10.72 -8.79 5.38
C THR A 352 9.60 -8.82 4.33
N GLN A 353 8.77 -9.86 4.36
CA GLN A 353 7.60 -9.95 3.48
C GLN A 353 6.66 -8.74 3.65
N ARG A 354 6.51 -8.21 4.87
CA ARG A 354 5.67 -7.05 5.19
C ARG A 354 6.15 -5.79 4.47
N ILE A 355 7.47 -5.59 4.40
CA ILE A 355 8.10 -4.48 3.70
C ILE A 355 7.79 -4.53 2.20
N VAL A 356 7.94 -5.71 1.60
CA VAL A 356 7.66 -5.92 0.17
C VAL A 356 6.17 -5.67 -0.16
N ILE A 357 5.26 -6.02 0.75
CA ILE A 357 3.84 -5.72 0.61
C ILE A 357 3.60 -4.20 0.61
N ALA A 358 4.22 -3.45 1.52
CA ALA A 358 4.10 -2.00 1.57
C ALA A 358 4.69 -1.34 0.32
N GLU A 359 5.85 -1.82 -0.17
CA GLU A 359 6.44 -1.38 -1.45
C GLU A 359 5.48 -1.61 -2.62
N ALA A 360 4.91 -2.82 -2.72
CA ALA A 360 3.98 -3.16 -3.80
C ALA A 360 2.67 -2.35 -3.74
N ALA A 361 2.14 -2.10 -2.53
CA ALA A 361 1.01 -1.21 -2.34
C ALA A 361 1.34 0.23 -2.74
N MET A 362 2.57 0.69 -2.48
CA MET A 362 3.04 2.01 -2.93
C MET A 362 3.15 2.09 -4.47
N VAL A 363 3.51 0.99 -5.15
CA VAL A 363 3.49 0.93 -6.63
C VAL A 363 2.07 1.20 -7.15
N ILE A 364 1.01 0.68 -6.51
CA ILE A 364 -0.37 1.01 -6.88
C ILE A 364 -0.61 2.52 -6.77
N ILE A 365 -0.24 3.13 -5.64
CA ILE A 365 -0.40 4.58 -5.42
C ILE A 365 0.35 5.38 -6.50
N ILE A 366 1.62 5.06 -6.77
CA ILE A 366 2.45 5.77 -7.75
C ILE A 366 1.84 5.71 -9.15
N ILE A 367 1.43 4.52 -9.60
CA ILE A 367 0.89 4.33 -10.95
C ILE A 367 -0.48 5.00 -11.09
N THR A 368 -1.36 4.81 -10.12
CA THR A 368 -2.70 5.41 -10.17
C THR A 368 -2.63 6.94 -10.08
N SER A 369 -1.65 7.50 -9.37
CA SER A 369 -1.43 8.96 -9.27
C SER A 369 -1.12 9.63 -10.61
N GLN A 370 -0.65 8.89 -11.61
CA GLN A 370 -0.38 9.45 -12.95
C GLN A 370 -1.67 9.75 -13.73
N ARG A 371 -2.77 9.05 -13.40
CA ARG A 371 -4.01 9.08 -14.19
C ARG A 371 -5.27 9.35 -13.35
N LEU A 372 -5.11 9.59 -12.05
CA LEU A 372 -6.16 10.02 -11.12
C LEU A 372 -5.72 11.30 -10.42
N GLY A 373 -6.61 12.27 -10.36
CA GLY A 373 -6.28 13.61 -9.85
C GLY A 373 -6.10 13.67 -8.34
N GLU A 374 -6.82 12.86 -7.58
CA GLU A 374 -6.77 12.85 -6.11
C GLU A 374 -6.44 11.45 -5.60
N VAL A 375 -5.15 11.09 -5.57
CA VAL A 375 -4.63 9.86 -4.96
C VAL A 375 -3.69 10.19 -3.80
N ILE A 376 -2.75 11.12 -4.03
CA ILE A 376 -1.78 11.55 -3.01
C ILE A 376 -2.51 12.41 -1.96
N LEU A 377 -2.15 12.23 -0.68
CA LEU A 377 -2.81 12.85 0.48
C LEU A 377 -4.30 12.49 0.60
N THR A 378 -4.65 11.25 0.24
CA THR A 378 -5.96 10.65 0.46
C THR A 378 -5.88 9.47 1.42
N VAL A 379 -7.03 8.92 1.82
CA VAL A 379 -7.10 7.79 2.74
C VAL A 379 -6.34 6.54 2.23
N PRO A 380 -6.48 6.10 0.96
CA PRO A 380 -5.66 5.05 0.38
C PRO A 380 -4.16 5.30 0.54
N TRP A 381 -3.70 6.51 0.23
CA TRP A 381 -2.32 6.93 0.38
C TRP A 381 -1.86 6.87 1.85
N ALA A 382 -2.68 7.39 2.79
CA ALA A 382 -2.36 7.39 4.22
C ALA A 382 -2.16 5.98 4.78
N ILE A 383 -2.99 5.03 4.36
CA ILE A 383 -2.89 3.64 4.80
C ILE A 383 -1.58 3.03 4.30
N VAL A 384 -1.19 3.27 3.05
CA VAL A 384 0.06 2.74 2.48
C VAL A 384 1.29 3.37 3.13
N VAL A 385 1.33 4.70 3.29
CA VAL A 385 2.43 5.40 3.95
C VAL A 385 2.54 5.00 5.41
N GLY A 386 1.42 4.95 6.13
CA GLY A 386 1.38 4.51 7.52
C GLY A 386 1.88 3.08 7.70
N LEU A 387 1.49 2.15 6.81
CA LEU A 387 2.00 0.77 6.78
C LEU A 387 3.50 0.72 6.46
N ALA A 388 3.95 1.49 5.48
CA ALA A 388 5.36 1.53 5.11
C ALA A 388 6.23 1.98 6.30
N LEU A 389 5.81 3.04 7.00
CA LEU A 389 6.50 3.56 8.19
C LEU A 389 6.38 2.63 9.40
N LEU A 390 5.24 1.98 9.59
CA LEU A 390 5.05 0.96 10.63
C LEU A 390 6.04 -0.21 10.47
N TYR A 391 6.24 -0.68 9.23
CA TYR A 391 7.13 -1.81 8.94
C TYR A 391 8.62 -1.42 8.87
N LEU A 392 8.95 -0.12 8.92
CA LEU A 392 10.33 0.34 9.11
C LEU A 392 10.85 0.03 10.53
N ASN A 393 9.97 -0.10 11.51
CA ASN A 393 10.31 -0.39 12.89
C ASN A 393 10.09 -1.89 13.15
N PRO A 394 11.14 -2.73 13.16
CA PRO A 394 11.01 -4.12 13.54
C PRO A 394 10.78 -4.18 15.05
N ASP A 395 9.53 -4.17 15.47
CA ASP A 395 9.16 -4.51 16.85
C ASP A 395 9.45 -5.99 17.06
N LYS A 396 10.27 -6.32 18.05
CA LYS A 396 10.55 -7.71 18.45
C LYS A 396 9.27 -8.48 18.76
N ASP A 397 8.20 -7.77 19.15
CA ASP A 397 6.88 -8.33 19.45
C ASP A 397 6.06 -8.68 18.20
N LEU A 398 6.35 -8.08 17.02
CA LEU A 398 5.66 -8.43 15.77
C LEU A 398 6.10 -9.80 15.26
N ASP A 399 7.34 -10.19 15.52
CA ASP A 399 7.88 -11.49 15.12
C ASP A 399 7.52 -12.58 16.12
N ALA A 400 7.39 -12.26 17.42
CA ALA A 400 6.97 -13.20 18.46
C ALA A 400 5.52 -13.69 18.26
N SER A 401 4.62 -12.86 17.74
CA SER A 401 3.25 -13.27 17.46
C SER A 401 3.11 -14.17 16.22
N ASP A 402 4.07 -14.12 15.29
CA ASP A 402 4.13 -14.99 14.11
C ASP A 402 4.96 -16.26 14.35
N SER A 403 5.94 -16.22 15.26
CA SER A 403 6.78 -17.39 15.62
C SER A 403 6.12 -18.30 16.66
N GLY A 404 5.07 -17.86 17.34
CA GLY A 404 4.33 -18.64 18.34
C GLY A 404 3.46 -19.76 17.78
N GLN A 405 3.52 -20.04 16.47
CA GLN A 405 2.94 -21.23 15.86
C GLN A 405 4.05 -22.05 15.18
N GLN A 406 4.93 -22.65 15.99
CA GLN A 406 5.70 -23.81 15.58
C GLN A 406 4.75 -24.86 15.00
N GLU A 407 5.12 -25.40 13.86
CA GLU A 407 4.45 -26.52 13.19
C GLU A 407 4.15 -27.64 14.22
N PRO A 408 2.93 -28.16 14.29
CA PRO A 408 2.69 -29.40 14.97
C PRO A 408 3.20 -30.53 14.06
N GLY A 409 4.47 -30.88 14.16
CA GLY A 409 5.04 -31.93 13.33
C GLY A 409 6.54 -32.16 13.42
N ALA A 410 7.31 -31.38 14.18
CA ALA A 410 8.67 -31.80 14.49
C ALA A 410 8.61 -32.91 15.51
N MET A 411 8.77 -34.15 15.01
CA MET A 411 9.00 -35.36 15.81
C MET A 411 9.89 -35.03 17.00
N GLN A 412 9.35 -35.21 18.23
CA GLN A 412 10.16 -35.47 19.40
C GLN A 412 11.06 -36.67 19.08
N LYS A 413 12.33 -36.42 18.77
CA LYS A 413 13.38 -37.42 18.93
C LYS A 413 13.41 -37.76 20.41
N VAL A 414 12.84 -38.90 20.73
CA VAL A 414 13.02 -39.59 21.99
C VAL A 414 14.52 -39.75 22.18
N GLN A 415 15.11 -38.93 23.05
CA GLN A 415 16.39 -39.23 23.64
C GLN A 415 16.15 -40.41 24.59
N SER A 416 16.50 -41.60 24.14
CA SER A 416 16.68 -42.75 25.01
C SER A 416 17.80 -42.43 26.00
N SER A 417 17.40 -42.26 27.23
CA SER A 417 18.29 -42.29 28.41
C SER A 417 18.87 -43.66 28.55
N ASP A 418 20.10 -43.90 28.14
CA ASP A 418 20.95 -44.97 28.66
C ASP A 418 21.77 -44.39 29.80
N GLU A 419 21.25 -44.59 31.00
CA GLU A 419 21.98 -44.51 32.25
C GLU A 419 23.06 -45.62 32.30
N LYS A 420 24.31 -45.22 32.44
CA LYS A 420 25.32 -46.05 33.06
C LYS A 420 26.02 -45.25 34.15
N PRO A 421 26.10 -45.80 35.39
CA PRO A 421 26.80 -45.16 36.49
C PRO A 421 28.30 -45.52 36.46
N ALA A 422 29.17 -44.56 36.69
CA ALA A 422 30.57 -44.81 37.02
C ALA A 422 31.08 -43.78 38.00
N LEU A 423 31.24 -44.25 39.21
CA LEU A 423 32.41 -44.23 40.09
C LEU A 423 33.20 -42.93 40.30
N GLN A 424 33.20 -42.56 41.58
CA GLN A 424 34.10 -41.66 42.30
C GLN A 424 35.60 -41.90 42.01
N ASN A 425 36.29 -40.75 41.91
CA ASN A 425 37.57 -40.49 42.63
C ASN A 425 37.96 -39.07 42.23
N GLY A 426 38.07 -38.23 43.08
CA GLY A 426 38.87 -37.57 44.05
C GLY A 426 40.22 -37.10 43.49
N GLU A 427 40.39 -35.79 43.32
CA GLU A 427 41.65 -35.11 43.73
C GLU A 427 41.48 -33.58 43.51
N LEU A 428 41.74 -32.87 44.60
CA LEU A 428 41.98 -31.46 44.72
C LEU A 428 43.33 -31.11 44.08
N ILE A 429 43.39 -30.09 43.19
CA ILE A 429 44.59 -29.29 43.04
C ILE A 429 44.16 -27.82 42.87
N GLU A 430 44.59 -27.05 43.89
CA GLU A 430 44.76 -25.59 43.84
C GLU A 430 45.76 -25.21 42.76
N ASN A 431 45.59 -24.09 42.08
CA ASN A 431 46.60 -23.02 42.07
C ASN A 431 46.32 -21.97 40.98
N GLU A 432 46.31 -20.75 41.44
CA GLU A 432 47.01 -19.56 40.93
C GLU A 432 46.53 -18.87 39.66
N ALA A 433 46.07 -17.64 39.90
CA ALA A 433 46.11 -16.55 38.95
C ALA A 433 47.56 -16.08 38.71
N PRO A 434 47.91 -15.53 37.56
CA PRO A 434 48.40 -14.19 37.60
C PRO A 434 47.99 -13.26 36.44
N ALA A 435 47.82 -12.02 36.84
CA ALA A 435 48.36 -10.76 36.28
C ALA A 435 48.02 -10.32 34.86
N SER A 436 47.29 -9.20 34.86
CA SER A 436 47.32 -8.02 34.01
C SER A 436 48.45 -7.87 32.98
N VAL A 437 48.11 -7.61 31.71
CA VAL A 437 48.96 -6.82 30.83
C VAL A 437 48.06 -5.84 30.06
N THR A 438 48.30 -4.58 30.38
CA THR A 438 47.84 -3.36 29.71
C THR A 438 48.64 -3.19 28.41
N HIS A 439 47.96 -3.03 27.28
CA HIS A 439 48.57 -2.37 26.12
C HIS A 439 47.64 -1.25 25.61
N GLN A 440 48.10 -0.03 25.88
CA GLN A 440 47.71 1.17 25.21
C GLN A 440 48.30 1.15 23.77
N GLU A 441 47.48 1.35 22.76
CA GLU A 441 47.95 1.88 21.48
C GLU A 441 47.13 3.11 21.05
N THR A 442 47.85 4.17 20.88
CA THR A 442 47.49 5.52 20.45
C THR A 442 47.09 5.57 18.98
N PRO A 443 46.17 6.48 18.56
CA PRO A 443 45.73 6.57 17.19
C PRO A 443 46.69 7.40 16.34
N LYS A 444 47.07 6.86 15.17
CA LYS A 444 47.75 7.58 14.11
C LYS A 444 46.82 8.55 13.38
N LYS A 445 47.14 9.83 13.45
CA LYS A 445 46.70 10.89 12.54
C LYS A 445 47.15 10.58 11.12
N LEU A 446 46.19 10.57 10.16
CA LEU A 446 46.50 10.78 8.74
C LEU A 446 45.78 12.04 8.25
N THR A 447 46.57 13.08 8.13
CA THR A 447 46.32 14.30 7.33
C THR A 447 46.59 14.02 5.86
N THR A 448 45.62 14.29 4.99
CA THR A 448 45.90 14.93 3.68
C THR A 448 44.61 15.51 3.11
N SER A 449 44.57 16.82 3.18
CA SER A 449 43.73 17.74 2.43
C SER A 449 44.11 17.70 0.96
N LYS A 450 43.16 17.47 0.06
CA LYS A 450 43.23 17.89 -1.34
C LYS A 450 42.11 18.90 -1.58
N SER A 451 42.51 20.14 -1.68
CA SER A 451 41.70 21.26 -2.15
C SER A 451 41.29 21.02 -3.60
N PHE A 452 39.98 21.05 -3.86
CA PHE A 452 39.41 21.00 -5.21
C PHE A 452 39.34 22.45 -5.74
N ASP A 453 40.11 22.73 -6.81
CA ASP A 453 40.15 24.01 -7.48
C ASP A 453 38.95 24.20 -8.42
N VAL A 454 38.09 25.18 -8.11
CA VAL A 454 36.84 25.47 -8.82
C VAL A 454 37.05 26.44 -10.01
N SER A 455 38.29 26.79 -10.33
CA SER A 455 38.57 27.79 -11.37
C SER A 455 38.44 27.29 -12.81
N SER A 456 38.45 25.93 -13.05
CA SER A 456 38.43 25.35 -14.40
C SER A 456 37.05 25.25 -15.04
N ILE A 457 35.97 25.41 -14.28
CA ILE A 457 34.57 25.22 -14.80
C ILE A 457 33.99 26.52 -15.38
N ARG A 458 34.60 27.70 -15.09
CA ARG A 458 34.09 28.98 -15.60
C ARG A 458 34.53 29.37 -17.02
N GLN A 459 35.45 28.66 -17.61
CA GLN A 459 35.93 28.98 -18.97
C GLN A 459 35.22 28.24 -20.11
N GLN A 460 34.46 27.21 -19.85
CA GLN A 460 33.72 26.49 -20.90
C GLN A 460 32.30 27.00 -21.19
N ALA A 461 31.73 27.85 -20.34
CA ALA A 461 30.36 28.38 -20.52
C ALA A 461 30.29 29.70 -21.32
N ARG A 462 31.38 30.15 -21.98
CA ARG A 462 31.38 31.36 -22.82
C ARG A 462 31.56 31.12 -24.33
N LYS A 463 31.44 29.89 -24.79
CA LYS A 463 31.50 29.56 -26.21
C LYS A 463 30.41 28.61 -26.65
N VAL A 464 29.16 28.93 -26.38
CA VAL A 464 27.97 28.48 -27.15
C VAL A 464 27.01 29.66 -27.17
#